data_76c618fddce2b54d7d0c0119f5b4d094
#
_entry.id   76c618fddce2b54d7d0c0119f5b4d094
#
_cell.length_a   1.000
_cell.length_b   1.000
_cell.length_c   1.000
_cell.angle_alpha   90.00
_cell.angle_beta   90.00
_cell.angle_gamma   90.00
#
_symmetry.space_group_name_H-M   'P 1'
#
loop_
_entity.id
_entity.type
_entity.pdbx_description
1 polymer ?
#
loop_
_entity_poly.entity_id
_entity_poly.type
_entity_poly.pdbx_seq_one_letter_code
_entity_poly.pdbx_strand_id
1 'polypeptide(L)'
;SADGKPADIYRVVADKVTGKLRDLLCTGGIVTKVTTNSKGVKKEEPYYDEKDMARKWLELGLDRKATKRQVMVLPYGGTQQSCREYTEEYLKDRLAGGAENPWGDDTFTPSVFLSRLIWDAIGETVIAARDAMAFLQKLARIAASEELPVNWRTPAGMPVLQAYPDHKARRVKTKLGDSIMYLTLQEELETLSKSRQASGISPNFVHSLDAAALQLTIHNALKEGVCEFAMVHDSYGVPAQDAAIMAKCLRRVFVEMFRDHDVLAEFRQAISDLVSEDKQKKLPPLPPVGDLNINLVLESDFFFA
;
A
#
# COMPACT_ATOMS: atom_id res chain seq x y z
N SER A 1 -1.34 21.45 10.25
CA SER A 1 -2.67 21.92 9.81
C SER A 1 -2.92 23.34 10.32
N ALA A 2 -3.72 24.14 9.61
CA ALA A 2 -4.08 25.51 10.03
C ALA A 2 -4.74 25.58 11.43
N ASP A 3 -5.26 24.46 11.93
CA ASP A 3 -5.99 24.35 13.18
C ASP A 3 -5.12 23.88 14.36
N GLY A 4 -3.80 23.79 14.22
CA GLY A 4 -2.90 23.30 15.28
C GLY A 4 -3.10 21.83 15.67
N LYS A 5 -3.83 21.05 14.85
CA LYS A 5 -4.04 19.61 15.06
C LYS A 5 -3.28 18.80 14.01
N PRO A 6 -2.81 17.57 14.35
CA PRO A 6 -2.18 16.70 13.37
C PRO A 6 -3.16 16.39 12.23
N ALA A 7 -2.68 16.43 10.98
CA ALA A 7 -3.45 15.99 9.84
C ALA A 7 -3.57 14.46 9.87
N ASP A 8 -4.79 13.94 9.78
CA ASP A 8 -5.07 12.49 9.81
C ASP A 8 -5.70 12.05 8.48
N ILE A 9 -4.85 11.55 7.58
CA ILE A 9 -5.29 11.07 6.26
C ILE A 9 -6.32 9.94 6.35
N TYR A 10 -6.25 9.12 7.39
CA TYR A 10 -7.20 8.02 7.59
C TYR A 10 -8.59 8.57 7.89
N ARG A 11 -8.65 9.62 8.70
CA ARG A 11 -9.90 10.32 9.02
C ARG A 11 -10.46 11.03 7.78
N VAL A 12 -9.62 11.68 7.00
CA VAL A 12 -10.06 12.33 5.75
C VAL A 12 -10.70 11.33 4.79
N VAL A 13 -10.12 10.14 4.63
CA VAL A 13 -10.70 9.08 3.81
C VAL A 13 -12.02 8.57 4.41
N ALA A 14 -12.10 8.36 5.73
CA ALA A 14 -13.34 7.92 6.39
C ALA A 14 -14.47 8.95 6.24
N ASP A 15 -14.16 10.23 6.34
CA ASP A 15 -15.14 11.31 6.16
C ASP A 15 -15.63 11.40 4.70
N LYS A 16 -14.75 11.20 3.72
CA LYS A 16 -15.14 11.07 2.30
C LYS A 16 -16.06 9.88 2.06
N VAL A 17 -15.75 8.71 2.62
CA VAL A 17 -16.60 7.51 2.52
C VAL A 17 -17.95 7.78 3.14
N THR A 18 -18.00 8.43 4.30
CA THR A 18 -19.25 8.84 4.95
C THR A 18 -20.07 9.79 4.07
N GLY A 19 -19.42 10.72 3.37
CA GLY A 19 -20.06 11.58 2.37
C GLY A 19 -20.68 10.75 1.24
N LYS A 20 -19.90 9.86 0.61
CA LYS A 20 -20.39 8.97 -0.45
C LYS A 20 -21.58 8.11 -0.01
N LEU A 21 -21.56 7.60 1.23
CA LEU A 21 -22.71 6.85 1.79
C LEU A 21 -23.97 7.73 1.89
N ARG A 22 -23.85 8.99 2.32
CA ARG A 22 -24.99 9.93 2.37
C ARG A 22 -25.53 10.23 0.97
N ASP A 23 -24.67 10.39 0.00
CA ASP A 23 -25.09 10.61 -1.41
C ASP A 23 -25.86 9.40 -1.95
N LEU A 24 -25.44 8.19 -1.62
CA LEU A 24 -26.10 6.94 -2.02
C LEU A 24 -27.49 6.76 -1.39
N LEU A 25 -27.82 7.40 -0.26
CA LEU A 25 -29.20 7.39 0.25
C LEU A 25 -30.19 8.02 -0.74
N CYS A 26 -29.74 8.97 -1.53
CA CYS A 26 -30.56 9.64 -2.56
C CYS A 26 -30.42 8.98 -3.92
N THR A 27 -29.19 8.65 -4.34
CA THR A 27 -28.83 8.26 -5.70
C THR A 27 -28.69 6.75 -5.91
N GLY A 28 -28.53 5.96 -4.84
CA GLY A 28 -28.26 4.53 -4.90
C GLY A 28 -29.39 3.73 -5.56
N GLY A 29 -29.04 2.61 -6.14
CA GLY A 29 -29.92 1.68 -6.84
C GLY A 29 -29.69 0.23 -6.44
N ILE A 30 -30.38 -0.67 -7.14
CA ILE A 30 -30.19 -2.12 -6.99
C ILE A 30 -29.00 -2.54 -7.86
N VAL A 31 -27.97 -3.09 -7.23
CA VAL A 31 -26.84 -3.70 -7.93
C VAL A 31 -27.19 -5.17 -8.25
N THR A 32 -26.96 -5.57 -9.51
CA THR A 32 -27.18 -6.95 -9.97
C THR A 32 -25.85 -7.68 -10.11
N LYS A 33 -25.86 -8.99 -9.91
CA LYS A 33 -24.73 -9.89 -10.25
C LYS A 33 -25.14 -10.83 -11.38
N VAL A 34 -24.18 -11.08 -12.27
CA VAL A 34 -24.35 -12.06 -13.35
C VAL A 34 -23.85 -13.41 -12.85
N THR A 35 -24.75 -14.37 -12.74
CA THR A 35 -24.44 -15.76 -12.47
C THR A 35 -24.47 -16.57 -13.76
N THR A 36 -23.46 -17.42 -13.97
CA THR A 36 -23.44 -18.34 -15.13
C THR A 36 -23.66 -19.76 -14.62
N ASN A 37 -24.74 -20.40 -15.08
CA ASN A 37 -25.02 -21.77 -14.69
C ASN A 37 -24.07 -22.77 -15.39
N SER A 38 -24.14 -24.05 -15.01
CA SER A 38 -23.32 -25.13 -15.58
C SER A 38 -23.53 -25.35 -17.09
N LYS A 39 -24.58 -24.75 -17.68
CA LYS A 39 -24.89 -24.78 -19.12
C LYS A 39 -24.46 -23.50 -19.86
N GLY A 40 -23.70 -22.63 -19.21
CA GLY A 40 -23.22 -21.39 -19.82
C GLY A 40 -24.27 -20.27 -19.94
N VAL A 41 -25.48 -20.46 -19.42
CA VAL A 41 -26.55 -19.44 -19.45
C VAL A 41 -26.28 -18.41 -18.35
N LYS A 42 -26.20 -17.15 -18.76
CA LYS A 42 -26.05 -16.01 -17.86
C LYS A 42 -27.40 -15.57 -17.34
N LYS A 43 -27.51 -15.38 -16.02
CA LYS A 43 -28.70 -14.85 -15.36
C LYS A 43 -28.29 -13.66 -14.51
N GLU A 44 -29.00 -12.55 -14.64
CA GLU A 44 -28.84 -11.39 -13.76
C GLU A 44 -29.78 -11.56 -12.57
N GLU A 45 -29.20 -11.42 -11.36
CA GLU A 45 -29.94 -11.49 -10.11
C GLU A 45 -29.61 -10.28 -9.25
N PRO A 46 -30.59 -9.73 -8.51
CA PRO A 46 -30.30 -8.69 -7.52
C PRO A 46 -29.23 -9.17 -6.52
N TYR A 47 -28.24 -8.31 -6.25
CA TYR A 47 -27.16 -8.64 -5.35
C TYR A 47 -27.30 -7.88 -4.02
N TYR A 48 -27.45 -6.55 -4.09
CA TYR A 48 -27.79 -5.72 -2.94
C TYR A 48 -28.40 -4.39 -3.39
N ASP A 49 -29.12 -3.73 -2.45
CA ASP A 49 -29.62 -2.37 -2.59
C ASP A 49 -28.62 -1.39 -1.96
N GLU A 50 -28.07 -0.47 -2.74
CA GLU A 50 -27.07 0.50 -2.29
C GLU A 50 -27.63 1.45 -1.23
N LYS A 51 -28.93 1.80 -1.28
CA LYS A 51 -29.54 2.66 -0.27
C LYS A 51 -29.65 1.97 1.08
N ASP A 52 -30.05 0.69 1.10
CA ASP A 52 -30.13 -0.11 2.32
C ASP A 52 -28.73 -0.35 2.91
N MET A 53 -27.75 -0.68 2.08
CA MET A 53 -26.35 -0.82 2.49
C MET A 53 -25.81 0.48 3.08
N ALA A 54 -26.01 1.61 2.40
CA ALA A 54 -25.54 2.91 2.87
C ALA A 54 -26.16 3.31 4.22
N ARG A 55 -27.47 3.10 4.36
CA ARG A 55 -28.17 3.39 5.62
C ARG A 55 -27.59 2.58 6.78
N LYS A 56 -27.46 1.27 6.63
CA LYS A 56 -26.92 0.35 7.65
C LYS A 56 -25.49 0.68 8.03
N TRP A 57 -24.63 1.02 7.08
CA TRP A 57 -23.26 1.45 7.38
C TRP A 57 -23.19 2.79 8.10
N LEU A 58 -24.10 3.74 7.80
CA LEU A 58 -24.19 5.02 8.49
C LEU A 58 -24.70 4.84 9.94
N GLU A 59 -25.66 3.93 10.17
CA GLU A 59 -26.17 3.57 11.51
C GLU A 59 -25.08 2.89 12.34
N LEU A 60 -24.30 1.96 11.77
CA LEU A 60 -23.17 1.33 12.44
C LEU A 60 -22.05 2.33 12.74
N GLY A 61 -21.91 3.37 11.92
CA GLY A 61 -20.90 4.42 12.00
C GLY A 61 -19.52 3.97 11.54
N LEU A 62 -18.82 4.91 10.88
CA LEU A 62 -17.44 4.71 10.43
C LEU A 62 -16.49 5.54 11.29
N ASP A 63 -15.45 4.91 11.79
CA ASP A 63 -14.36 5.56 12.50
C ASP A 63 -13.05 5.51 11.69
N ARG A 64 -11.99 6.09 12.23
CA ARG A 64 -10.65 6.09 11.67
C ARG A 64 -10.13 4.67 11.35
N LYS A 65 -10.53 3.66 12.14
CA LYS A 65 -10.07 2.28 11.98
C LYS A 65 -10.63 1.64 10.71
N ALA A 66 -11.82 2.07 10.25
CA ALA A 66 -12.45 1.56 9.03
C ALA A 66 -11.58 1.73 7.78
N THR A 67 -10.69 2.72 7.75
CA THR A 67 -9.88 3.08 6.57
C THR A 67 -8.38 3.00 6.81
N LYS A 68 -7.92 2.97 8.09
CA LYS A 68 -6.50 3.03 8.43
C LYS A 68 -5.69 1.97 7.69
N ARG A 69 -6.12 0.71 7.75
CA ARG A 69 -5.35 -0.42 7.23
C ARG A 69 -5.27 -0.39 5.71
N GLN A 70 -6.38 -0.04 5.05
CA GLN A 70 -6.48 0.05 3.59
C GLN A 70 -5.60 1.17 3.03
N VAL A 71 -5.59 2.33 3.69
CA VAL A 71 -4.74 3.46 3.31
C VAL A 71 -3.26 3.14 3.53
N MET A 72 -2.91 2.51 4.65
CA MET A 72 -1.52 2.13 4.97
C MET A 72 -0.93 1.16 3.95
N VAL A 73 -1.70 0.18 3.47
CA VAL A 73 -1.17 -0.86 2.56
C VAL A 73 -1.16 -0.42 1.09
N LEU A 74 -1.79 0.71 0.74
CA LEU A 74 -1.82 1.17 -0.64
C LEU A 74 -0.41 1.35 -1.24
N PRO A 75 0.53 2.05 -0.62
CA PRO A 75 1.89 2.24 -1.16
C PRO A 75 2.67 0.93 -1.29
N TYR A 76 2.27 -0.09 -0.53
CA TYR A 76 2.87 -1.43 -0.54
C TYR A 76 2.21 -2.39 -1.53
N GLY A 77 1.47 -1.88 -2.50
CA GLY A 77 0.82 -2.70 -3.52
C GLY A 77 -0.54 -3.26 -3.11
N GLY A 78 -1.23 -2.59 -2.19
CA GLY A 78 -2.60 -2.92 -1.80
C GLY A 78 -3.52 -3.03 -3.02
N THR A 79 -4.43 -4.00 -2.98
CA THR A 79 -5.40 -4.27 -4.04
C THR A 79 -6.83 -4.05 -3.54
N GLN A 80 -7.77 -3.93 -4.46
CA GLN A 80 -9.18 -3.85 -4.09
C GLN A 80 -9.65 -5.11 -3.33
N GLN A 81 -9.05 -6.27 -3.62
CA GLN A 81 -9.33 -7.50 -2.89
C GLN A 81 -8.86 -7.41 -1.43
N SER A 82 -7.62 -6.97 -1.20
CA SER A 82 -7.11 -6.78 0.18
C SER A 82 -7.90 -5.70 0.92
N CYS A 83 -8.32 -4.64 0.23
CA CYS A 83 -9.21 -3.63 0.81
C CYS A 83 -10.53 -4.25 1.32
N ARG A 84 -11.15 -5.17 0.53
CA ARG A 84 -12.35 -5.91 0.96
C ARG A 84 -12.08 -6.78 2.19
N GLU A 85 -10.97 -7.51 2.20
CA GLU A 85 -10.60 -8.40 3.32
C GLU A 85 -10.43 -7.60 4.62
N TYR A 86 -9.73 -6.48 4.58
CA TYR A 86 -9.57 -5.60 5.74
C TYR A 86 -10.87 -4.92 6.16
N THR A 87 -11.78 -4.64 5.23
CA THR A 87 -13.10 -4.11 5.55
C THR A 87 -13.97 -5.17 6.24
N GLU A 88 -13.89 -6.42 5.81
CA GLU A 88 -14.59 -7.53 6.45
C GLU A 88 -14.04 -7.80 7.86
N GLU A 89 -12.73 -7.74 8.04
CA GLU A 89 -12.07 -7.87 9.33
C GLU A 89 -12.50 -6.74 10.29
N TYR A 90 -12.50 -5.49 9.80
CA TYR A 90 -13.02 -4.36 10.57
C TYR A 90 -14.47 -4.56 11.03
N LEU A 91 -15.35 -5.07 10.13
CA LEU A 91 -16.74 -5.37 10.49
C LEU A 91 -16.79 -6.44 11.57
N LYS A 92 -16.05 -7.55 11.42
CA LYS A 92 -15.96 -8.62 12.42
C LYS A 92 -15.47 -8.12 13.78
N ASP A 93 -14.47 -7.24 13.80
CA ASP A 93 -13.97 -6.64 15.04
C ASP A 93 -15.03 -5.78 15.73
N ARG A 94 -15.83 -5.02 14.96
CA ARG A 94 -16.95 -4.22 15.50
C ARG A 94 -18.03 -5.12 16.13
N LEU A 95 -18.36 -6.24 15.47
CA LEU A 95 -19.33 -7.21 15.97
C LEU A 95 -18.83 -7.93 17.24
N ALA A 96 -17.56 -8.33 17.26
CA ALA A 96 -16.91 -8.89 18.45
C ALA A 96 -16.89 -7.89 19.63
N GLY A 97 -16.85 -6.59 19.34
CA GLY A 97 -16.96 -5.51 20.31
C GLY A 97 -18.39 -5.22 20.79
N GLY A 98 -19.38 -6.02 20.38
CA GLY A 98 -20.78 -5.94 20.85
C GLY A 98 -21.70 -5.10 19.95
N ALA A 99 -21.28 -4.69 18.75
CA ALA A 99 -22.20 -4.08 17.79
C ALA A 99 -23.15 -5.13 17.21
N GLU A 100 -24.41 -4.77 17.00
CA GLU A 100 -25.35 -5.63 16.28
C GLU A 100 -25.01 -5.66 14.78
N ASN A 101 -25.15 -6.83 14.15
CA ASN A 101 -24.97 -6.98 12.71
C ASN A 101 -26.27 -6.67 11.96
N PRO A 102 -26.37 -5.51 11.27
CA PRO A 102 -27.61 -5.16 10.55
C PRO A 102 -27.90 -6.08 9.34
N TRP A 103 -26.95 -6.94 8.96
CA TRP A 103 -27.04 -7.87 7.81
C TRP A 103 -27.20 -9.34 8.24
N GLY A 104 -27.53 -9.61 9.54
CA GLY A 104 -27.61 -10.97 10.09
C GLY A 104 -26.24 -11.65 10.11
N ASP A 105 -26.13 -12.83 9.50
CA ASP A 105 -24.86 -13.59 9.43
C ASP A 105 -23.94 -13.16 8.27
N ASP A 106 -24.42 -12.28 7.37
CA ASP A 106 -23.63 -11.85 6.21
C ASP A 106 -22.64 -10.73 6.60
N THR A 107 -21.35 -11.02 6.52
CA THR A 107 -20.28 -10.03 6.63
C THR A 107 -19.60 -9.76 5.29
N PHE A 108 -19.80 -10.61 4.30
CA PHE A 108 -19.13 -10.53 3.01
C PHE A 108 -19.71 -9.45 2.11
N THR A 109 -21.02 -9.49 1.85
CA THR A 109 -21.68 -8.52 0.95
C THR A 109 -21.54 -7.08 1.41
N PRO A 110 -21.78 -6.72 2.70
CA PRO A 110 -21.55 -5.37 3.18
C PRO A 110 -20.07 -4.94 3.06
N SER A 111 -19.13 -5.86 3.22
CA SER A 111 -17.71 -5.56 3.05
C SER A 111 -17.33 -5.34 1.59
N VAL A 112 -17.92 -6.06 0.64
CA VAL A 112 -17.77 -5.80 -0.80
C VAL A 112 -18.28 -4.41 -1.15
N PHE A 113 -19.43 -4.02 -0.64
CA PHE A 113 -20.03 -2.71 -0.87
C PHE A 113 -19.13 -1.58 -0.32
N LEU A 114 -18.81 -1.63 0.98
CA LEU A 114 -18.04 -0.56 1.63
C LEU A 114 -16.62 -0.45 1.07
N SER A 115 -15.97 -1.58 0.79
CA SER A 115 -14.59 -1.57 0.27
C SER A 115 -14.45 -0.88 -1.08
N ARG A 116 -15.49 -0.89 -1.93
CA ARG A 116 -15.49 -0.12 -3.19
C ARG A 116 -15.44 1.37 -2.90
N LEU A 117 -16.28 1.85 -2.00
CA LEU A 117 -16.32 3.27 -1.62
C LEU A 117 -15.00 3.72 -0.96
N ILE A 118 -14.42 2.85 -0.10
CA ILE A 118 -13.11 3.11 0.50
C ILE A 118 -12.03 3.18 -0.58
N TRP A 119 -12.00 2.25 -1.52
CA TRP A 119 -11.02 2.20 -2.59
C TRP A 119 -11.06 3.44 -3.49
N ASP A 120 -12.27 3.87 -3.83
CA ASP A 120 -12.48 5.10 -4.60
C ASP A 120 -12.04 6.34 -3.82
N ALA A 121 -12.42 6.43 -2.53
CA ALA A 121 -12.04 7.55 -1.66
C ALA A 121 -10.51 7.62 -1.44
N ILE A 122 -9.81 6.49 -1.33
CA ILE A 122 -8.35 6.42 -1.31
C ILE A 122 -7.78 6.95 -2.61
N GLY A 123 -8.31 6.48 -3.76
CA GLY A 123 -7.89 6.92 -5.09
C GLY A 123 -8.02 8.43 -5.33
N GLU A 124 -9.02 9.05 -4.70
CA GLU A 124 -9.24 10.51 -4.75
C GLU A 124 -8.42 11.31 -3.73
N THR A 125 -7.86 10.64 -2.72
CA THR A 125 -7.14 11.31 -1.64
C THR A 125 -5.63 11.13 -1.75
N VAL A 126 -5.18 9.94 -2.15
CA VAL A 126 -3.76 9.55 -2.18
C VAL A 126 -3.29 9.40 -3.64
N ILE A 127 -3.56 10.42 -4.46
CA ILE A 127 -3.33 10.39 -5.91
C ILE A 127 -1.85 10.16 -6.23
N ALA A 128 -0.96 10.96 -5.64
CA ALA A 128 0.47 10.92 -5.94
C ALA A 128 1.10 9.55 -5.61
N ALA A 129 0.75 8.95 -4.47
CA ALA A 129 1.28 7.62 -4.12
C ALA A 129 0.78 6.53 -5.07
N ARG A 130 -0.49 6.59 -5.50
CA ARG A 130 -1.05 5.67 -6.49
C ARG A 130 -0.36 5.79 -7.85
N ASP A 131 -0.11 7.03 -8.29
CA ASP A 131 0.56 7.29 -9.56
C ASP A 131 2.03 6.84 -9.51
N ALA A 132 2.73 7.09 -8.40
CA ALA A 132 4.09 6.60 -8.17
C ALA A 132 4.14 5.06 -8.16
N MET A 133 3.19 4.40 -7.49
CA MET A 133 3.09 2.93 -7.50
C MET A 133 2.88 2.38 -8.91
N ALA A 134 1.96 2.95 -9.68
CA ALA A 134 1.71 2.54 -11.06
C ALA A 134 2.94 2.75 -11.97
N PHE A 135 3.64 3.84 -11.76
CA PHE A 135 4.92 4.15 -12.44
C PHE A 135 5.99 3.10 -12.15
N LEU A 136 6.26 2.81 -10.86
CA LEU A 136 7.24 1.80 -10.44
C LEU A 136 6.91 0.42 -11.01
N GLN A 137 5.64 0.00 -10.92
CA GLN A 137 5.19 -1.28 -11.47
C GLN A 137 5.37 -1.38 -12.99
N LYS A 138 5.14 -0.28 -13.73
CA LYS A 138 5.35 -0.24 -15.17
C LYS A 138 6.82 -0.39 -15.53
N LEU A 139 7.72 0.29 -14.80
CA LEU A 139 9.16 0.16 -14.97
C LEU A 139 9.64 -1.27 -14.70
N ALA A 140 9.20 -1.87 -13.60
CA ALA A 140 9.55 -3.26 -13.26
C ALA A 140 9.05 -4.27 -14.29
N ARG A 141 7.85 -4.06 -14.88
CA ARG A 141 7.35 -4.91 -15.98
C ARG A 141 8.20 -4.78 -17.24
N ILE A 142 8.70 -3.59 -17.54
CA ILE A 142 9.57 -3.36 -18.71
C ILE A 142 10.90 -4.11 -18.53
N ALA A 143 11.58 -3.98 -17.38
CA ALA A 143 12.80 -4.72 -17.09
C ALA A 143 12.57 -6.25 -17.13
N ALA A 144 11.52 -6.72 -16.44
CA ALA A 144 11.18 -8.14 -16.41
C ALA A 144 10.75 -8.70 -17.80
N SER A 145 10.35 -7.85 -18.76
CA SER A 145 10.06 -8.30 -20.12
C SER A 145 11.32 -8.72 -20.90
N GLU A 146 12.49 -8.31 -20.45
CA GLU A 146 13.81 -8.71 -20.96
C GLU A 146 14.55 -9.67 -20.01
N GLU A 147 13.83 -10.27 -19.06
CA GLU A 147 14.36 -11.18 -18.02
C GLU A 147 15.49 -10.52 -17.18
N LEU A 148 15.42 -9.18 -17.00
CA LEU A 148 16.39 -8.43 -16.23
C LEU A 148 15.90 -8.19 -14.81
N PRO A 149 16.72 -8.44 -13.77
CA PRO A 149 16.38 -8.09 -12.40
C PRO A 149 16.39 -6.57 -12.24
N VAL A 150 15.54 -6.07 -11.33
CA VAL A 150 15.49 -4.64 -11.03
C VAL A 150 16.51 -4.32 -9.95
N ASN A 151 17.34 -3.30 -10.18
CA ASN A 151 18.28 -2.81 -9.17
C ASN A 151 18.23 -1.28 -9.08
N TRP A 152 18.55 -0.76 -7.90
CA TRP A 152 18.68 0.68 -7.65
C TRP A 152 19.62 0.95 -6.47
N ARG A 153 19.98 2.21 -6.27
CA ARG A 153 20.67 2.68 -5.07
C ARG A 153 19.74 3.55 -4.25
N THR A 154 19.81 3.38 -2.95
CA THR A 154 19.08 4.26 -2.01
C THR A 154 19.83 5.59 -1.84
N PRO A 155 19.16 6.64 -1.32
CA PRO A 155 19.85 7.89 -0.94
C PRO A 155 21.00 7.72 0.04
N ALA A 156 20.99 6.66 0.84
CA ALA A 156 22.12 6.29 1.71
C ALA A 156 23.26 5.56 0.97
N GLY A 157 23.16 5.37 -0.35
CA GLY A 157 24.15 4.70 -1.19
C GLY A 157 24.07 3.17 -1.20
N MET A 158 23.13 2.58 -0.47
CA MET A 158 22.97 1.11 -0.40
C MET A 158 22.42 0.56 -1.72
N PRO A 159 23.07 -0.44 -2.33
CA PRO A 159 22.54 -1.13 -3.52
C PRO A 159 21.42 -2.08 -3.11
N VAL A 160 20.32 -2.06 -3.88
CA VAL A 160 19.19 -2.97 -3.72
C VAL A 160 18.99 -3.76 -5.00
N LEU A 161 18.78 -5.07 -4.87
CA LEU A 161 18.50 -5.98 -5.98
C LEU A 161 17.15 -6.67 -5.74
N GLN A 162 16.26 -6.59 -6.71
CA GLN A 162 15.02 -7.33 -6.74
C GLN A 162 15.03 -8.34 -7.90
N ALA A 163 15.07 -9.63 -7.56
CA ALA A 163 15.08 -10.73 -8.50
C ALA A 163 14.19 -11.86 -7.99
N TYR A 164 12.93 -11.85 -8.40
CA TYR A 164 11.96 -12.90 -8.04
C TYR A 164 11.91 -13.97 -9.11
N PRO A 165 12.41 -15.19 -8.88
CA PRO A 165 12.33 -16.27 -9.83
C PRO A 165 10.88 -16.70 -10.07
N ASP A 166 10.61 -17.20 -11.26
CA ASP A 166 9.36 -17.88 -11.55
C ASP A 166 9.35 -19.28 -10.95
N HIS A 167 8.19 -19.89 -10.79
CA HIS A 167 8.04 -21.18 -10.14
C HIS A 167 7.20 -22.13 -10.99
N LYS A 168 7.64 -23.37 -11.07
CA LYS A 168 6.86 -24.46 -11.64
C LYS A 168 6.25 -25.30 -10.53
N ALA A 169 4.92 -25.34 -10.49
CA ALA A 169 4.21 -26.18 -9.54
C ALA A 169 4.27 -27.64 -9.99
N ARG A 170 4.79 -28.51 -9.14
CA ARG A 170 4.81 -29.96 -9.32
C ARG A 170 3.94 -30.63 -8.27
N ARG A 171 2.86 -31.25 -8.70
CA ARG A 171 1.97 -31.99 -7.81
C ARG A 171 2.53 -33.40 -7.61
N VAL A 172 2.84 -33.74 -6.36
CA VAL A 172 3.38 -35.04 -5.97
C VAL A 172 2.35 -35.76 -5.11
N LYS A 173 2.03 -36.99 -5.53
CA LYS A 173 1.21 -37.89 -4.72
C LYS A 173 2.09 -38.53 -3.65
N THR A 174 1.73 -38.37 -2.40
CA THR A 174 2.45 -38.97 -1.28
C THR A 174 1.50 -39.71 -0.36
N LYS A 175 2.03 -40.63 0.44
CA LYS A 175 1.28 -41.39 1.46
C LYS A 175 1.81 -40.99 2.84
N LEU A 176 0.88 -40.58 3.71
CA LEU A 176 1.19 -40.30 5.12
C LEU A 176 0.31 -41.18 5.98
N GLY A 177 0.88 -42.20 6.62
CA GLY A 177 0.12 -43.28 7.25
C GLY A 177 -0.72 -44.03 6.21
N ASP A 178 -2.02 -44.13 6.43
CA ASP A 178 -2.98 -44.80 5.48
C ASP A 178 -3.67 -43.81 4.54
N SER A 179 -3.40 -42.50 4.68
CA SER A 179 -4.01 -41.45 3.85
C SER A 179 -3.13 -41.09 2.67
N ILE A 180 -3.73 -40.97 1.49
CA ILE A 180 -3.10 -40.43 0.29
C ILE A 180 -3.36 -38.94 0.25
N MET A 181 -2.28 -38.15 0.16
CA MET A 181 -2.34 -36.70 0.01
C MET A 181 -1.53 -36.25 -1.20
N TYR A 182 -1.92 -35.10 -1.73
CA TYR A 182 -1.22 -34.45 -2.83
C TYR A 182 -0.53 -33.20 -2.31
N LEU A 183 0.79 -33.20 -2.37
CA LEU A 183 1.61 -32.04 -2.04
C LEU A 183 1.92 -31.27 -3.34
N THR A 184 1.88 -29.94 -3.27
CA THR A 184 2.37 -29.11 -4.36
C THR A 184 3.74 -28.60 -3.98
N LEU A 185 4.77 -29.06 -4.68
CA LEU A 185 6.14 -28.55 -4.59
C LEU A 185 6.30 -27.43 -5.60
N GLN A 186 6.97 -26.37 -5.19
CA GLN A 186 7.37 -25.27 -6.09
C GLN A 186 8.85 -25.44 -6.40
N GLU A 187 9.18 -25.52 -7.68
CA GLU A 187 10.52 -25.58 -8.19
C GLU A 187 10.85 -24.22 -8.80
N GLU A 188 11.92 -23.57 -8.35
CA GLU A 188 12.35 -22.29 -8.89
C GLU A 188 12.92 -22.48 -10.30
N LEU A 189 12.56 -21.58 -11.20
CA LEU A 189 13.07 -21.52 -12.57
C LEU A 189 14.16 -20.45 -12.66
N GLU A 190 15.00 -20.54 -13.70
CA GLU A 190 16.01 -19.53 -14.00
C GLU A 190 15.41 -18.23 -14.54
N THR A 191 14.15 -18.26 -14.99
CA THR A 191 13.43 -17.11 -15.50
C THR A 191 12.79 -16.27 -14.38
N LEU A 192 12.61 -14.97 -14.62
CA LEU A 192 12.00 -14.06 -13.65
C LEU A 192 10.47 -14.01 -13.76
N SER A 193 9.79 -14.05 -12.65
CA SER A 193 8.34 -13.86 -12.56
C SER A 193 7.95 -12.40 -12.78
N LYS A 194 7.43 -12.06 -13.96
CA LYS A 194 7.01 -10.69 -14.33
C LYS A 194 5.95 -10.15 -13.40
N SER A 195 5.05 -11.00 -12.93
CA SER A 195 4.00 -10.64 -11.98
C SER A 195 4.57 -10.29 -10.62
N ARG A 196 5.46 -11.14 -10.06
CA ARG A 196 6.09 -10.90 -8.75
C ARG A 196 7.03 -9.71 -8.77
N GLN A 197 7.78 -9.51 -9.86
CA GLN A 197 8.61 -8.31 -10.04
C GLN A 197 7.75 -7.03 -9.99
N ALA A 198 6.62 -7.01 -10.68
CA ALA A 198 5.74 -5.85 -10.69
C ALA A 198 5.00 -5.64 -9.36
N SER A 199 4.57 -6.69 -8.67
CA SER A 199 3.87 -6.56 -7.38
C SER A 199 4.81 -6.20 -6.24
N GLY A 200 6.06 -6.70 -6.26
CA GLY A 200 7.04 -6.49 -5.21
C GLY A 200 7.76 -5.14 -5.26
N ILE A 201 7.77 -4.45 -6.42
CA ILE A 201 8.62 -3.25 -6.56
C ILE A 201 8.19 -2.11 -5.64
N SER A 202 6.89 -1.84 -5.50
CA SER A 202 6.42 -0.73 -4.67
C SER A 202 6.78 -0.91 -3.19
N PRO A 203 6.47 -2.06 -2.53
CA PRO A 203 6.88 -2.26 -1.15
C PRO A 203 8.40 -2.24 -0.98
N ASN A 204 9.16 -2.90 -1.86
CA ASN A 204 10.62 -2.96 -1.73
C ASN A 204 11.26 -1.57 -1.91
N PHE A 205 10.76 -0.77 -2.85
CA PHE A 205 11.25 0.58 -3.08
C PHE A 205 10.97 1.49 -1.87
N VAL A 206 9.73 1.50 -1.36
CA VAL A 206 9.35 2.32 -0.20
C VAL A 206 10.14 1.89 1.04
N HIS A 207 10.22 0.59 1.35
CA HIS A 207 11.00 0.10 2.48
C HIS A 207 12.49 0.41 2.36
N SER A 208 13.03 0.45 1.13
CA SER A 208 14.43 0.85 0.93
C SER A 208 14.67 2.33 1.24
N LEU A 209 13.69 3.20 1.00
CA LEU A 209 13.74 4.61 1.39
C LEU A 209 13.59 4.78 2.91
N ASP A 210 12.71 4.02 3.55
CA ASP A 210 12.61 4.00 5.02
C ASP A 210 13.94 3.59 5.66
N ALA A 211 14.56 2.53 5.14
CA ALA A 211 15.87 2.08 5.59
C ALA A 211 16.96 3.14 5.37
N ALA A 212 16.91 3.86 4.24
CA ALA A 212 17.84 4.96 3.97
C ALA A 212 17.66 6.11 4.97
N ALA A 213 16.41 6.50 5.25
CA ALA A 213 16.12 7.54 6.25
C ALA A 213 16.64 7.15 7.64
N LEU A 214 16.46 5.89 8.05
CA LEU A 214 16.98 5.36 9.30
C LEU A 214 18.52 5.42 9.35
N GLN A 215 19.19 4.92 8.31
CA GLN A 215 20.66 4.90 8.23
C GLN A 215 21.26 6.31 8.26
N LEU A 216 20.70 7.22 7.47
CA LEU A 216 21.15 8.61 7.42
C LEU A 216 20.88 9.32 8.75
N THR A 217 19.77 9.04 9.42
CA THR A 217 19.43 9.61 10.73
C THR A 217 20.43 9.16 11.80
N ILE A 218 20.76 7.86 11.86
CA ILE A 218 21.80 7.34 12.78
C ILE A 218 23.13 8.04 12.50
N HIS A 219 23.55 8.10 11.23
CA HIS A 219 24.80 8.74 10.84
C HIS A 219 24.88 10.22 11.25
N ASN A 220 23.78 10.95 11.10
CA ASN A 220 23.72 12.35 11.52
C ASN A 220 23.68 12.49 13.05
N ALA A 221 22.94 11.63 13.76
CA ALA A 221 22.86 11.68 15.22
C ALA A 221 24.20 11.29 15.89
N LEU A 222 24.97 10.35 15.29
CA LEU A 222 26.34 10.04 15.73
C LEU A 222 27.27 11.26 15.66
N LYS A 223 27.16 12.10 14.64
CA LYS A 223 27.94 13.35 14.53
C LYS A 223 27.58 14.38 15.59
N GLU A 224 26.34 14.33 16.09
CA GLU A 224 25.86 15.19 17.18
C GLU A 224 26.14 14.57 18.59
N GLY A 225 26.85 13.44 18.66
CA GLY A 225 27.29 12.79 19.91
C GLY A 225 26.31 11.75 20.47
N VAL A 226 25.24 11.40 19.80
CA VAL A 226 24.34 10.31 20.20
C VAL A 226 25.01 8.98 19.84
N CYS A 227 25.17 8.08 20.81
CA CYS A 227 25.89 6.82 20.62
C CYS A 227 25.03 5.57 20.87
N GLU A 228 23.85 5.72 21.47
CA GLU A 228 22.98 4.60 21.83
C GLU A 228 21.66 4.69 21.07
N PHE A 229 21.31 3.60 20.38
CA PHE A 229 20.15 3.55 19.47
C PHE A 229 19.35 2.26 19.67
N ALA A 230 18.01 2.39 19.62
CA ALA A 230 17.07 1.28 19.53
C ALA A 230 16.13 1.55 18.35
N MET A 231 16.52 1.09 17.15
CA MET A 231 15.82 1.37 15.89
C MET A 231 15.07 0.13 15.43
N VAL A 232 13.77 0.28 15.20
CA VAL A 232 12.91 -0.79 14.66
C VAL A 232 12.03 -0.19 13.55
N HIS A 233 12.40 -0.41 12.31
CA HIS A 233 11.70 0.12 11.12
C HIS A 233 11.50 1.65 11.19
N ASP A 234 10.27 2.09 11.40
CA ASP A 234 9.84 3.49 11.53
C ASP A 234 9.84 4.00 12.99
N SER A 235 10.33 3.20 13.94
CA SER A 235 10.48 3.57 15.34
C SER A 235 11.92 3.91 15.67
N TYR A 236 12.14 5.12 16.20
CA TYR A 236 13.46 5.67 16.51
C TYR A 236 13.60 5.87 18.00
N GLY A 237 14.39 5.01 18.66
CA GLY A 237 14.65 5.07 20.11
C GLY A 237 16.07 5.50 20.42
N VAL A 238 16.20 6.39 21.40
CA VAL A 238 17.46 6.85 22.01
C VAL A 238 17.23 7.07 23.51
N PRO A 239 18.29 7.20 24.33
CA PRO A 239 18.14 7.68 25.71
C PRO A 239 17.36 9.02 25.76
N ALA A 240 16.59 9.22 26.83
CA ALA A 240 15.69 10.37 26.96
C ALA A 240 16.41 11.73 26.78
N GLN A 241 17.65 11.84 27.24
CA GLN A 241 18.48 13.03 27.09
C GLN A 241 18.77 13.39 25.62
N ASP A 242 18.79 12.39 24.71
CA ASP A 242 19.15 12.56 23.30
C ASP A 242 17.91 12.68 22.40
N ALA A 243 16.71 12.56 22.95
CA ALA A 243 15.47 12.56 22.18
C ALA A 243 15.26 13.83 21.33
N ALA A 244 15.60 15.00 21.86
CA ALA A 244 15.50 16.26 21.14
C ALA A 244 16.50 16.34 19.97
N ILE A 245 17.72 15.82 20.14
CA ILE A 245 18.75 15.75 19.09
C ILE A 245 18.27 14.82 17.98
N MET A 246 17.77 13.61 18.36
CA MET A 246 17.22 12.63 17.41
C MET A 246 16.08 13.22 16.59
N ALA A 247 15.09 13.85 17.21
CA ALA A 247 13.95 14.47 16.51
C ALA A 247 14.41 15.55 15.50
N LYS A 248 15.46 16.30 15.83
CA LYS A 248 16.04 17.31 14.96
C LYS A 248 16.80 16.69 13.78
N CYS A 249 17.60 15.66 14.05
CA CYS A 249 18.33 14.92 13.01
C CYS A 249 17.37 14.24 12.03
N LEU A 250 16.31 13.60 12.53
CA LEU A 250 15.31 12.94 11.71
C LEU A 250 14.63 13.91 10.73
N ARG A 251 14.19 15.09 11.21
CA ARG A 251 13.58 16.10 10.35
C ARG A 251 14.55 16.60 9.27
N ARG A 252 15.77 16.92 9.67
CA ARG A 252 16.80 17.38 8.74
C ARG A 252 17.10 16.34 7.66
N VAL A 253 17.34 15.10 8.06
CA VAL A 253 17.64 14.00 7.14
C VAL A 253 16.50 13.77 6.17
N PHE A 254 15.25 13.78 6.65
CA PHE A 254 14.10 13.59 5.78
C PHE A 254 14.01 14.67 4.70
N VAL A 255 14.21 15.94 5.09
CA VAL A 255 14.21 17.05 4.14
C VAL A 255 15.37 16.95 3.15
N GLU A 256 16.59 16.68 3.62
CA GLU A 256 17.78 16.54 2.77
C GLU A 256 17.61 15.39 1.78
N MET A 257 17.12 14.24 2.24
CA MET A 257 16.94 13.05 1.42
C MET A 257 16.02 13.32 0.22
N PHE A 258 14.88 13.98 0.41
CA PHE A 258 13.92 14.23 -0.67
C PHE A 258 14.14 15.56 -1.43
N ARG A 259 14.96 16.46 -0.91
CA ARG A 259 15.41 17.67 -1.61
C ARG A 259 16.55 17.37 -2.58
N ASP A 260 17.51 16.57 -2.12
CA ASP A 260 18.78 16.34 -2.80
C ASP A 260 18.71 15.15 -3.76
N HIS A 261 17.66 14.29 -3.64
CA HIS A 261 17.42 13.13 -4.48
C HIS A 261 16.02 13.15 -5.08
N ASP A 262 15.93 13.12 -6.40
CA ASP A 262 14.70 12.74 -7.12
C ASP A 262 14.68 11.21 -7.25
N VAL A 263 14.24 10.54 -6.20
CA VAL A 263 14.27 9.07 -6.08
C VAL A 263 13.53 8.33 -7.20
N LEU A 264 12.47 8.93 -7.79
CA LEU A 264 11.75 8.35 -8.90
C LEU A 264 12.49 8.55 -10.23
N ALA A 265 13.12 9.70 -10.43
CA ALA A 265 13.95 9.95 -11.61
C ALA A 265 15.22 9.10 -11.59
N GLU A 266 15.88 8.99 -10.44
CA GLU A 266 17.05 8.12 -10.24
C GLU A 266 16.71 6.65 -10.52
N PHE A 267 15.56 6.16 -10.02
CA PHE A 267 15.09 4.82 -10.29
C PHE A 267 14.77 4.60 -11.78
N ARG A 268 14.09 5.57 -12.42
CA ARG A 268 13.82 5.52 -13.86
C ARG A 268 15.10 5.46 -14.68
N GLN A 269 16.12 6.23 -14.28
CA GLN A 269 17.42 6.22 -14.96
C GLN A 269 18.10 4.86 -14.80
N ALA A 270 18.11 4.27 -13.61
CA ALA A 270 18.67 2.95 -13.36
C ALA A 270 18.01 1.88 -14.26
N ILE A 271 16.70 1.93 -14.47
CA ILE A 271 16.01 1.04 -15.41
C ILE A 271 16.36 1.37 -16.86
N SER A 272 16.49 2.65 -17.22
CA SER A 272 16.89 3.07 -18.56
C SER A 272 18.26 2.54 -18.95
N ASP A 273 19.21 2.56 -18.02
CA ASP A 273 20.59 2.07 -18.25
C ASP A 273 20.65 0.54 -18.34
N LEU A 274 19.64 -0.14 -17.82
CA LEU A 274 19.57 -1.60 -17.77
C LEU A 274 18.96 -2.22 -19.04
N VAL A 275 17.92 -1.57 -19.60
CA VAL A 275 17.12 -2.13 -20.69
C VAL A 275 17.60 -1.71 -22.08
N SER A 276 17.19 -2.46 -23.11
CA SER A 276 17.50 -2.16 -24.51
C SER A 276 16.93 -0.82 -24.99
N GLU A 277 17.52 -0.21 -26.04
CA GLU A 277 17.07 1.06 -26.61
C GLU A 277 15.59 1.05 -27.02
N ASP A 278 15.08 -0.07 -27.51
CA ASP A 278 13.65 -0.20 -27.87
C ASP A 278 12.72 -0.15 -26.64
N LYS A 279 13.20 -0.60 -25.49
CA LYS A 279 12.46 -0.52 -24.23
C LYS A 279 12.61 0.84 -23.57
N GLN A 280 13.75 1.50 -23.70
CA GLN A 280 13.94 2.88 -23.22
C GLN A 280 12.87 3.83 -23.79
N LYS A 281 12.51 3.69 -25.06
CA LYS A 281 11.43 4.49 -25.70
C LYS A 281 10.06 4.25 -25.10
N LYS A 282 9.85 3.14 -24.37
CA LYS A 282 8.57 2.75 -23.74
C LYS A 282 8.49 3.10 -22.25
N LEU A 283 9.57 3.65 -21.70
CA LEU A 283 9.58 4.05 -20.31
C LEU A 283 8.53 5.16 -20.06
N PRO A 284 7.73 5.07 -18.99
CA PRO A 284 6.75 6.08 -18.69
C PRO A 284 7.41 7.42 -18.32
N PRO A 285 6.73 8.55 -18.55
CA PRO A 285 7.16 9.83 -17.99
C PRO A 285 7.08 9.79 -16.46
N LEU A 286 7.84 10.65 -15.80
CA LEU A 286 7.75 10.82 -14.35
C LEU A 286 6.33 11.24 -13.94
N PRO A 287 5.82 10.76 -12.80
CA PRO A 287 4.58 11.27 -12.23
C PRO A 287 4.71 12.77 -11.92
N PRO A 288 3.59 13.51 -11.95
CA PRO A 288 3.62 14.93 -11.57
C PRO A 288 4.04 15.09 -10.11
N VAL A 289 4.90 16.07 -9.85
CA VAL A 289 5.33 16.45 -8.50
C VAL A 289 4.30 17.41 -7.91
N GLY A 290 3.99 17.24 -6.62
CA GLY A 290 3.13 18.16 -5.89
C GLY A 290 3.85 19.49 -5.55
N ASP A 291 3.12 20.42 -5.00
CA ASP A 291 3.56 21.77 -4.63
C ASP A 291 3.99 21.91 -3.15
N LEU A 292 4.06 20.80 -2.41
CA LEU A 292 4.45 20.80 -1.01
C LEU A 292 5.91 21.27 -0.85
N ASN A 293 6.09 22.37 -0.10
CA ASN A 293 7.42 22.78 0.34
C ASN A 293 7.91 21.82 1.44
N ILE A 294 8.83 20.93 1.08
CA ILE A 294 9.38 19.91 2.01
C ILE A 294 10.04 20.53 3.26
N ASN A 295 10.52 21.77 3.19
CA ASN A 295 11.14 22.45 4.32
C ASN A 295 10.15 22.70 5.48
N LEU A 296 8.85 22.68 5.24
CA LEU A 296 7.83 22.76 6.29
C LEU A 296 7.95 21.64 7.32
N VAL A 297 8.58 20.52 6.97
CA VAL A 297 8.88 19.42 7.89
C VAL A 297 9.79 19.88 9.04
N LEU A 298 10.70 20.83 8.81
CA LEU A 298 11.60 21.35 9.84
C LEU A 298 10.85 22.12 10.93
N GLU A 299 9.73 22.73 10.59
CA GLU A 299 8.91 23.59 11.44
C GLU A 299 7.68 22.91 12.01
N SER A 300 7.34 21.71 11.52
CA SER A 300 6.13 20.99 11.89
C SER A 300 6.21 20.44 13.32
N ASP A 301 5.22 20.74 14.16
CA ASP A 301 5.09 20.17 15.51
C ASP A 301 4.78 18.66 15.47
N PHE A 302 4.15 18.16 14.41
CA PHE A 302 3.61 16.82 14.27
C PHE A 302 4.29 15.98 13.18
N PHE A 303 5.58 16.19 12.96
CA PHE A 303 6.35 15.31 12.12
C PHE A 303 6.81 14.10 12.92
N PHE A 304 6.47 12.91 12.52
CA PHE A 304 6.82 11.66 13.19
C PHE A 304 6.28 11.55 14.64
N ALA A 305 4.94 11.60 14.78
CA ALA A 305 4.24 11.50 16.07
C ALA A 305 3.32 10.27 16.11
#